data_4f3c8644fff4656e60ec8fdde64c74cd
#
_entry.id   4f3c8644fff4656e60ec8fdde64c74cd
#
_cell.length_a   1.000
_cell.length_b   1.000
_cell.length_c   1.000
_cell.angle_alpha   90.00
_cell.angle_beta   90.00
_cell.angle_gamma   90.00
#
_symmetry.space_group_name_H-M   'P 1'
#
loop_
_entity.id
_entity.type
_entity.pdbx_description
1 polymer ?
#
loop_
_entity_poly.entity_id
_entity_poly.type
_entity_poly.pdbx_seq_one_letter_code
_entity_poly.pdbx_strand_id
1 'polypeptide(L)'
;MSTALTLHPRSLAAALSGLTLLLSATTSAADVSMALGHSADNTMTYRVGLQFPWQDHWFDSDFGRLGGYCTLGYTYWESDNAVNTHSLSASPVLTYEFGSANAAVLPFVEAGIGLAAFSRNKIEDRELGSSVNFEDRLGIGVRFYQRHTIGIQALHYSNAGLSS
;
A
#
# COMPACT_ATOMS: atom_id res chain seq x y z
N MET A 1 -49.12 1.72 5.64
CA MET A 1 -48.12 2.29 4.74
C MET A 1 -46.77 1.99 5.37
N SER A 2 -46.09 0.95 4.86
CA SER A 2 -44.80 0.48 5.37
C SER A 2 -43.73 0.95 4.39
N THR A 3 -42.92 1.91 4.81
CA THR A 3 -41.82 2.43 4.01
C THR A 3 -40.64 1.48 4.18
N ALA A 4 -40.40 0.64 3.19
CA ALA A 4 -39.21 -0.19 3.14
C ALA A 4 -37.99 0.70 2.88
N LEU A 5 -37.10 0.77 3.88
CA LEU A 5 -35.79 1.39 3.75
C LEU A 5 -34.92 0.50 2.88
N THR A 6 -34.80 0.81 1.61
CA THR A 6 -33.85 0.17 0.70
C THR A 6 -32.45 0.65 1.06
N LEU A 7 -31.73 -0.15 1.84
CA LEU A 7 -30.29 -0.02 2.01
C LEU A 7 -29.64 -0.38 0.67
N HIS A 8 -29.20 0.63 -0.07
CA HIS A 8 -28.30 0.41 -1.20
C HIS A 8 -26.94 -0.05 -0.64
N PRO A 9 -26.43 -1.20 -1.09
CA PRO A 9 -25.04 -1.56 -0.77
C PRO A 9 -24.12 -0.61 -1.53
N ARG A 10 -23.63 0.42 -0.83
CA ARG A 10 -22.60 1.30 -1.34
C ARG A 10 -21.30 0.51 -1.44
N SER A 11 -21.00 0.20 -2.69
CA SER A 11 -19.75 -0.18 -3.34
C SER A 11 -18.53 -0.38 -2.42
N LEU A 12 -18.16 -1.63 -2.27
CA LEU A 12 -16.85 -2.06 -1.81
C LEU A 12 -15.78 -1.46 -2.74
N ALA A 13 -14.86 -0.76 -2.13
CA ALA A 13 -13.70 -0.19 -2.77
C ALA A 13 -12.82 -1.25 -3.43
N ALA A 14 -12.16 -0.88 -4.52
CA ALA A 14 -11.26 -1.74 -5.26
C ALA A 14 -10.06 -2.18 -4.41
N ALA A 15 -9.82 -3.48 -4.32
CA ALA A 15 -8.59 -4.01 -3.80
C ALA A 15 -7.56 -4.08 -4.94
N LEU A 16 -6.41 -3.47 -4.73
CA LEU A 16 -5.24 -3.61 -5.58
C LEU A 16 -4.29 -4.59 -4.95
N SER A 17 -3.87 -5.59 -5.73
CA SER A 17 -2.79 -6.48 -5.34
C SER A 17 -1.60 -6.23 -6.26
N GLY A 18 -0.42 -6.01 -5.68
CA GLY A 18 0.79 -5.77 -6.42
C GLY A 18 1.96 -6.60 -5.92
N LEU A 19 2.84 -6.99 -6.83
CA LEU A 19 4.14 -7.56 -6.50
C LEU A 19 5.12 -6.42 -6.29
N THR A 20 5.71 -6.33 -5.10
CA THR A 20 6.69 -5.30 -4.76
C THR A 20 8.09 -5.89 -4.82
N LEU A 21 8.92 -5.35 -5.70
CA LEU A 21 10.37 -5.57 -5.69
C LEU A 21 11.01 -4.34 -5.04
N LEU A 22 11.57 -4.52 -3.85
CA LEU A 22 12.28 -3.48 -3.12
C LEU A 22 13.76 -3.54 -3.50
N LEU A 23 14.25 -2.49 -4.13
CA LEU A 23 15.67 -2.26 -4.33
C LEU A 23 16.10 -1.21 -3.31
N SER A 24 16.78 -1.63 -2.25
CA SER A 24 17.39 -0.71 -1.30
C SER A 24 18.68 -0.17 -1.87
N ALA A 25 18.72 1.07 -2.26
CA ALA A 25 19.96 1.83 -2.37
C ALA A 25 20.22 2.45 -0.99
N THR A 26 21.22 1.96 -0.29
CA THR A 26 21.64 2.51 1.01
C THR A 26 22.18 3.93 0.83
N THR A 27 21.32 4.87 0.84
CA THR A 27 21.61 6.24 1.22
C THR A 27 21.03 6.46 2.60
N SER A 28 21.70 7.14 3.48
CA SER A 28 21.50 7.25 4.94
C SER A 28 20.10 7.62 5.44
N ALA A 29 19.09 7.78 4.60
CA ALA A 29 17.80 8.35 5.02
C ALA A 29 16.54 7.71 4.41
N ALA A 30 16.61 7.03 3.27
CA ALA A 30 15.42 6.46 2.64
C ALA A 30 15.75 5.27 1.74
N ASP A 31 14.85 4.28 1.73
CA ASP A 31 14.90 3.15 0.80
C ASP A 31 13.97 3.42 -0.38
N VAL A 32 14.32 2.93 -1.57
CA VAL A 32 13.49 3.03 -2.77
C VAL A 32 12.73 1.71 -2.94
N SER A 33 11.45 1.81 -3.23
CA SER A 33 10.60 0.66 -3.55
C SER A 33 9.98 0.81 -4.94
N MET A 34 9.80 -0.31 -5.62
CA MET A 34 9.08 -0.40 -6.90
C MET A 34 8.06 -1.53 -6.82
N ALA A 35 6.89 -1.33 -7.40
CA ALA A 35 5.85 -2.34 -7.45
C ALA A 35 5.13 -2.32 -8.81
N LEU A 36 4.75 -3.52 -9.26
CA LEU A 36 3.83 -3.74 -10.35
C LEU A 36 2.58 -4.38 -9.78
N GLY A 37 1.41 -3.97 -10.23
CA GLY A 37 0.18 -4.48 -9.70
C GLY A 37 -0.98 -4.46 -10.70
N HIS A 38 -2.04 -5.11 -10.29
CA HIS A 38 -3.32 -5.13 -11.00
C HIS A 38 -4.44 -4.66 -10.08
N SER A 39 -5.33 -3.84 -10.59
CA SER A 39 -6.58 -3.54 -9.90
C SER A 39 -7.62 -4.64 -10.10
N ALA A 40 -8.67 -4.64 -9.28
CA ALA A 40 -9.81 -5.52 -9.46
C ALA A 40 -10.53 -5.28 -10.83
N ASP A 41 -10.36 -4.12 -11.42
CA ASP A 41 -10.96 -3.71 -12.71
C ASP A 41 -9.95 -3.89 -13.89
N ASN A 42 -8.96 -4.78 -13.74
CA ASN A 42 -7.93 -5.11 -14.73
C ASN A 42 -6.98 -3.96 -15.14
N THR A 43 -6.92 -2.90 -14.38
CA THR A 43 -5.99 -1.79 -14.63
C THR A 43 -4.59 -2.16 -14.16
N MET A 44 -3.58 -2.05 -15.04
CA MET A 44 -2.19 -2.18 -14.63
C MET A 44 -1.75 -0.99 -13.79
N THR A 45 -0.95 -1.26 -12.78
CA THR A 45 -0.41 -0.21 -11.90
C THR A 45 1.10 -0.33 -11.76
N TYR A 46 1.75 0.83 -11.78
CA TYR A 46 3.18 0.97 -11.56
C TYR A 46 3.37 1.90 -10.39
N ARG A 47 4.05 1.44 -9.36
CA ARG A 47 4.28 2.23 -8.15
C ARG A 47 5.77 2.40 -7.87
N VAL A 48 6.15 3.60 -7.51
CA VAL A 48 7.47 3.93 -6.96
C VAL A 48 7.27 4.56 -5.60
N GLY A 49 8.11 4.21 -4.62
CA GLY A 49 8.01 4.73 -3.27
C GLY A 49 9.36 5.04 -2.66
N LEU A 50 9.36 6.01 -1.75
CA LEU A 50 10.42 6.29 -0.81
C LEU A 50 9.96 5.80 0.56
N GLN A 51 10.78 5.00 1.22
CA GLN A 51 10.51 4.45 2.53
C GLN A 51 11.54 5.00 3.52
N PHE A 52 11.05 5.51 4.64
CA PHE A 52 11.84 6.08 5.73
C PHE A 52 11.71 5.15 6.93
N PRO A 53 12.65 4.22 7.14
CA PRO A 53 12.60 3.27 8.24
C PRO A 53 12.61 3.97 9.60
N TRP A 54 11.85 3.45 10.53
CA TRP A 54 11.94 3.88 11.92
C TRP A 54 13.21 3.32 12.56
N GLN A 55 13.82 4.10 13.43
CA GLN A 55 15.04 3.68 14.13
C GLN A 55 14.72 2.73 15.28
N ASP A 56 13.55 2.88 15.89
CA ASP A 56 13.12 2.07 17.03
C ASP A 56 12.46 0.78 16.58
N HIS A 57 12.79 -0.29 17.27
CA HIS A 57 12.14 -1.59 17.15
C HIS A 57 11.59 -1.98 18.53
N TRP A 58 10.44 -2.67 18.50
CA TRP A 58 9.78 -3.16 19.72
C TRP A 58 9.70 -4.68 19.71
N PHE A 59 9.63 -5.27 20.91
CA PHE A 59 9.50 -6.72 21.07
C PHE A 59 10.63 -7.51 20.40
N ASP A 60 11.85 -6.97 20.43
CA ASP A 60 13.02 -7.63 19.84
C ASP A 60 13.34 -8.92 20.60
N SER A 61 13.34 -10.04 19.87
CA SER A 61 13.54 -11.38 20.40
C SER A 61 14.08 -12.31 19.31
N ASP A 62 14.45 -13.53 19.68
CA ASP A 62 14.84 -14.56 18.71
C ASP A 62 13.68 -15.01 17.81
N PHE A 63 12.43 -14.74 18.19
CA PHE A 63 11.24 -15.08 17.41
C PHE A 63 10.86 -14.00 16.38
N GLY A 64 11.27 -12.75 16.63
CA GLY A 64 10.97 -11.64 15.73
C GLY A 64 11.00 -10.30 16.43
N ARG A 65 10.72 -9.27 15.63
CA ARG A 65 10.67 -7.88 16.08
C ARG A 65 9.60 -7.09 15.36
N LEU A 66 9.04 -6.11 16.03
CA LEU A 66 8.13 -5.13 15.47
C LEU A 66 8.90 -3.86 15.12
N GLY A 67 8.74 -3.36 13.93
CA GLY A 67 9.29 -2.10 13.48
C GLY A 67 8.33 -1.43 12.51
N GLY A 68 8.85 -0.58 11.64
CA GLY A 68 8.04 0.04 10.60
C GLY A 68 8.78 1.11 9.83
N TYR A 69 8.04 1.78 8.97
CA TYR A 69 8.54 2.87 8.14
C TYR A 69 7.41 3.82 7.78
N CYS A 70 7.74 5.07 7.42
CA CYS A 70 6.84 5.94 6.69
C CYS A 70 7.13 5.80 5.20
N THR A 71 6.12 5.76 4.36
CA THR A 71 6.31 5.73 2.91
C THR A 71 5.64 6.92 2.22
N LEU A 72 6.31 7.44 1.20
CA LEU A 72 5.73 8.31 0.18
C LEU A 72 5.69 7.54 -1.12
N GLY A 73 4.52 7.40 -1.72
CA GLY A 73 4.32 6.62 -2.92
C GLY A 73 3.73 7.43 -4.07
N TYR A 74 4.22 7.19 -5.27
CA TYR A 74 3.59 7.62 -6.51
C TYR A 74 3.12 6.38 -7.26
N THR A 75 1.86 6.37 -7.70
CA THR A 75 1.29 5.28 -8.49
C THR A 75 0.72 5.83 -9.80
N TYR A 76 1.10 5.19 -10.88
CA TYR A 76 0.54 5.36 -12.21
C TYR A 76 -0.42 4.20 -12.51
N TRP A 77 -1.60 4.54 -12.97
CA TRP A 77 -2.70 3.65 -13.29
C TRP A 77 -2.91 3.69 -14.79
N GLU A 78 -2.59 2.61 -15.48
CA GLU A 78 -2.72 2.49 -16.93
C GLU A 78 -4.10 1.91 -17.26
N SER A 79 -4.96 2.73 -17.82
CA SER A 79 -6.32 2.33 -18.21
C SER A 79 -6.37 2.00 -19.69
N ASP A 80 -6.97 0.87 -20.06
CA ASP A 80 -7.12 0.45 -21.45
C ASP A 80 -8.23 1.23 -22.18
N ASN A 81 -9.25 1.68 -21.46
CA ASN A 81 -10.46 2.29 -22.05
C ASN A 81 -10.77 3.71 -21.54
N ALA A 82 -9.95 4.22 -20.64
CA ALA A 82 -10.16 5.53 -20.03
C ALA A 82 -8.84 6.33 -19.99
N VAL A 83 -8.88 7.49 -19.34
CA VAL A 83 -7.69 8.33 -19.19
C VAL A 83 -6.88 7.83 -17.99
N ASN A 84 -5.56 7.66 -18.21
CA ASN A 84 -4.60 7.29 -17.19
C ASN A 84 -4.71 8.20 -15.95
N THR A 85 -4.57 7.59 -14.78
CA THR A 85 -4.68 8.28 -13.50
C THR A 85 -3.36 8.21 -12.73
N HIS A 86 -3.10 9.20 -11.90
CA HIS A 86 -1.95 9.29 -11.04
C HIS A 86 -2.39 9.43 -9.60
N SER A 87 -1.65 8.89 -8.67
CA SER A 87 -1.87 9.12 -7.25
C SER A 87 -0.56 9.34 -6.49
N LEU A 88 -0.63 10.19 -5.47
CA LEU A 88 0.41 10.36 -4.47
C LEU A 88 -0.13 9.91 -3.13
N SER A 89 0.65 9.15 -2.38
CA SER A 89 0.25 8.67 -1.07
C SER A 89 1.33 8.84 -0.01
N ALA A 90 0.89 8.94 1.23
CA ALA A 90 1.74 8.96 2.41
C ALA A 90 1.12 8.05 3.48
N SER A 91 1.89 7.10 3.99
CA SER A 91 1.39 6.10 4.94
C SER A 91 2.47 5.68 5.93
N PRO A 92 2.21 5.67 7.24
CA PRO A 92 2.93 4.86 8.21
C PRO A 92 2.59 3.39 7.99
N VAL A 93 3.60 2.52 8.11
CA VAL A 93 3.49 1.08 7.91
C VAL A 93 4.19 0.38 9.07
N LEU A 94 3.47 -0.47 9.77
CA LEU A 94 4.01 -1.40 10.75
C LEU A 94 4.50 -2.66 10.06
N THR A 95 5.64 -3.18 10.49
CA THR A 95 6.22 -4.42 9.96
C THR A 95 6.61 -5.33 11.11
N TYR A 96 6.17 -6.58 11.06
CA TYR A 96 6.65 -7.61 11.95
C TYR A 96 7.54 -8.58 11.18
N GLU A 97 8.81 -8.63 11.56
CA GLU A 97 9.83 -9.53 11.00
C GLU A 97 9.94 -10.77 11.87
N PHE A 98 9.92 -11.96 11.26
CA PHE A 98 10.01 -13.23 11.96
C PHE A 98 11.44 -13.76 11.95
N GLY A 99 11.98 -14.04 13.12
CA GLY A 99 13.32 -14.61 13.33
C GLY A 99 14.29 -13.62 13.95
N SER A 100 15.51 -14.09 14.20
CA SER A 100 16.57 -13.28 14.79
C SER A 100 17.00 -12.15 13.86
N ALA A 101 17.24 -10.97 14.42
CA ALA A 101 17.63 -9.75 13.68
C ALA A 101 18.83 -9.94 12.72
N ASN A 102 19.71 -10.90 13.00
CA ASN A 102 20.91 -11.18 12.21
C ASN A 102 20.71 -12.27 11.15
N ALA A 103 19.50 -12.81 11.00
CA ALA A 103 19.23 -13.84 10.01
C ALA A 103 19.42 -13.28 8.58
N ALA A 104 20.00 -14.12 7.70
CA ALA A 104 20.20 -13.75 6.31
C ALA A 104 18.89 -13.58 5.52
N VAL A 105 17.83 -14.22 6.02
CA VAL A 105 16.48 -14.23 5.41
C VAL A 105 15.47 -14.01 6.52
N LEU A 106 14.68 -12.96 6.41
CA LEU A 106 13.66 -12.57 7.38
C LEU A 106 12.31 -12.46 6.68
N PRO A 107 11.41 -13.45 6.87
CA PRO A 107 10.02 -13.30 6.48
C PRO A 107 9.38 -12.16 7.28
N PHE A 108 8.45 -11.43 6.65
CA PHE A 108 7.72 -10.37 7.34
C PHE A 108 6.26 -10.29 6.90
N VAL A 109 5.46 -9.66 7.74
CA VAL A 109 4.13 -9.15 7.43
C VAL A 109 4.11 -7.66 7.68
N GLU A 110 3.31 -6.93 6.90
CA GLU A 110 3.16 -5.49 7.07
C GLU A 110 1.71 -5.06 7.03
N ALA A 111 1.38 -4.00 7.75
CA ALA A 111 0.09 -3.34 7.71
C ALA A 111 0.27 -1.83 7.85
N GLY A 112 -0.51 -1.08 7.10
CA GLY A 112 -0.45 0.38 7.15
C GLY A 112 -1.77 1.02 6.78
N ILE A 113 -1.94 2.24 7.23
CA ILE A 113 -3.05 3.10 6.84
C ILE A 113 -2.52 4.49 6.58
N GLY A 114 -2.95 5.11 5.49
CA GLY A 114 -2.49 6.43 5.11
C GLY A 114 -3.50 7.17 4.25
N LEU A 115 -3.01 8.17 3.54
CA LEU A 115 -3.81 8.98 2.63
C LEU A 115 -3.22 8.91 1.24
N ALA A 116 -4.10 8.90 0.24
CA ALA A 116 -3.74 8.99 -1.17
C ALA A 116 -4.56 10.08 -1.86
N ALA A 117 -3.86 10.95 -2.61
CA ALA A 117 -4.46 11.98 -3.45
C ALA A 117 -4.38 11.54 -4.91
N PHE A 118 -5.53 11.49 -5.58
CA PHE A 118 -5.66 11.10 -6.97
C PHE A 118 -5.78 12.32 -7.87
N SER A 119 -5.17 12.26 -9.04
CA SER A 119 -5.29 13.32 -10.06
C SER A 119 -6.69 13.42 -10.65
N ARG A 120 -7.51 12.39 -10.48
CA ARG A 120 -8.90 12.29 -10.94
C ARG A 120 -9.76 11.58 -9.91
N ASN A 121 -11.03 11.95 -9.83
CA ASN A 121 -12.01 11.32 -8.96
C ASN A 121 -12.58 10.02 -9.54
N LYS A 122 -12.09 9.58 -10.71
CA LYS A 122 -12.56 8.40 -11.42
C LYS A 122 -11.38 7.59 -11.93
N ILE A 123 -11.40 6.28 -11.69
CA ILE A 123 -10.49 5.29 -12.29
C ILE A 123 -11.38 4.32 -13.06
N GLU A 124 -11.23 4.29 -14.41
CA GLU A 124 -12.13 3.57 -15.32
C GLU A 124 -13.61 3.94 -15.08
N ASP A 125 -14.45 2.97 -14.75
CA ASP A 125 -15.86 3.18 -14.45
C ASP A 125 -16.17 3.41 -12.98
N ARG A 126 -15.15 3.42 -12.12
CA ARG A 126 -15.30 3.58 -10.67
C ARG A 126 -15.06 5.02 -10.24
N GLU A 127 -16.08 5.63 -9.68
CA GLU A 127 -15.99 6.93 -9.02
C GLU A 127 -15.40 6.75 -7.61
N LEU A 128 -14.29 7.47 -7.33
CA LEU A 128 -13.65 7.47 -6.01
C LEU A 128 -14.40 8.34 -5.00
N GLY A 129 -15.34 9.17 -5.49
CA GLY A 129 -16.15 10.08 -4.68
C GLY A 129 -15.37 11.30 -4.14
N SER A 130 -14.06 11.20 -4.00
CA SER A 130 -13.17 12.26 -3.53
C SER A 130 -11.80 12.14 -4.19
N SER A 131 -11.09 13.27 -4.36
CA SER A 131 -9.69 13.27 -4.81
C SER A 131 -8.74 12.74 -3.74
N VAL A 132 -9.13 12.78 -2.45
CA VAL A 132 -8.36 12.26 -1.33
C VAL A 132 -9.09 11.06 -0.75
N ASN A 133 -8.36 9.95 -0.61
CA ASN A 133 -8.88 8.68 -0.09
C ASN A 133 -7.93 8.15 0.98
N PHE A 134 -8.44 7.30 1.86
CA PHE A 134 -7.60 6.47 2.71
C PHE A 134 -6.96 5.38 1.86
N GLU A 135 -5.70 5.08 2.16
CA GLU A 135 -4.96 3.95 1.59
C GLU A 135 -4.70 2.95 2.71
N ASP A 136 -5.41 1.82 2.71
CA ASP A 136 -5.13 0.69 3.59
C ASP A 136 -4.17 -0.26 2.89
N ARG A 137 -3.19 -0.78 3.64
CA ARG A 137 -2.15 -1.66 3.12
C ARG A 137 -2.02 -2.90 3.98
N LEU A 138 -1.91 -4.05 3.33
CA LEU A 138 -1.48 -5.30 3.93
C LEU A 138 -0.46 -5.94 3.01
N GLY A 139 0.61 -6.50 3.57
CA GLY A 139 1.66 -7.12 2.78
C GLY A 139 2.33 -8.28 3.52
N ILE A 140 2.95 -9.13 2.73
CA ILE A 140 3.83 -10.21 3.19
C ILE A 140 5.06 -10.25 2.28
N GLY A 141 6.20 -10.63 2.83
CA GLY A 141 7.41 -10.71 2.02
C GLY A 141 8.57 -11.32 2.78
N VAL A 142 9.72 -11.19 2.15
CA VAL A 142 10.99 -11.67 2.68
C VAL A 142 12.04 -10.59 2.49
N ARG A 143 12.82 -10.32 3.53
CA ARG A 143 13.99 -9.45 3.49
C ARG A 143 15.26 -10.29 3.45
N PHE A 144 16.16 -9.95 2.54
CA PHE A 144 17.43 -10.62 2.34
C PHE A 144 18.60 -9.73 2.76
N TYR A 145 19.50 -10.27 3.56
CA TYR A 145 20.72 -9.61 4.01
C TYR A 145 20.46 -8.19 4.56
N GLN A 146 19.29 -7.97 5.15
CA GLN A 146 18.81 -6.69 5.71
C GLN A 146 18.77 -5.52 4.71
N ARG A 147 18.86 -5.78 3.41
CA ARG A 147 18.95 -4.76 2.36
C ARG A 147 17.88 -4.86 1.29
N HIS A 148 17.55 -6.08 0.87
CA HIS A 148 16.66 -6.31 -0.26
C HIS A 148 15.38 -6.94 0.23
N THR A 149 14.26 -6.46 -0.25
CA THR A 149 12.95 -6.99 0.10
C THR A 149 12.20 -7.38 -1.17
N ILE A 150 11.57 -8.52 -1.14
CA ILE A 150 10.60 -8.94 -2.14
C ILE A 150 9.31 -9.34 -1.42
N GLY A 151 8.16 -8.92 -1.95
CA GLY A 151 6.90 -9.22 -1.30
C GLY A 151 5.70 -8.96 -2.19
N ILE A 152 4.54 -9.30 -1.65
CA ILE A 152 3.22 -9.05 -2.24
C ILE A 152 2.45 -8.18 -1.27
N GLN A 153 1.80 -7.14 -1.78
CA GLN A 153 0.96 -6.25 -1.00
C GLN A 153 -0.41 -6.08 -1.65
N ALA A 154 -1.42 -5.94 -0.82
CA ALA A 154 -2.75 -5.51 -1.20
C ALA A 154 -2.96 -4.07 -0.75
N LEU A 155 -3.45 -3.22 -1.65
CA LEU A 155 -3.80 -1.83 -1.38
C LEU A 155 -5.31 -1.67 -1.56
N HIS A 156 -5.94 -1.01 -0.59
CA HIS A 156 -7.35 -0.69 -0.64
C HIS A 156 -7.54 0.82 -0.47
N TYR A 157 -8.35 1.42 -1.34
CA TYR A 157 -8.63 2.84 -1.29
C TYR A 157 -10.10 3.08 -0.96
N SER A 158 -10.34 3.92 0.03
CA SER A 158 -11.69 4.28 0.46
C SER A 158 -11.80 5.76 0.84
N ASN A 159 -12.94 6.38 0.58
CA ASN A 159 -13.22 7.75 1.00
C ASN A 159 -13.89 7.84 2.37
N ALA A 160 -14.08 6.72 3.08
CA ALA A 160 -14.75 6.63 4.40
C ALA A 160 -16.12 7.37 4.47
N GLY A 161 -16.79 7.57 3.32
CA GLY A 161 -18.05 8.28 3.26
C GLY A 161 -17.95 9.81 3.35
N LEU A 162 -16.76 10.39 3.19
CA LEU A 162 -16.51 11.84 3.23
C LEU A 162 -16.98 12.59 1.96
N SER A 163 -17.56 11.90 0.97
CA SER A 163 -18.19 12.54 -0.17
C SER A 163 -19.62 12.95 0.21
N SER A 164 -19.87 14.22 0.27
CA SER A 164 -21.21 14.81 0.27
C SER A 164 -21.82 14.81 -1.12
#